data_22455686ba3affc3e6e6693e8b74bea7
#
_entry.id   22455686ba3affc3e6e6693e8b74bea7
#
_cell.length_a   1.000
_cell.length_b   1.000
_cell.length_c   1.000
_cell.angle_alpha   90.00
_cell.angle_beta   90.00
_cell.angle_gamma   90.00
#
_symmetry.space_group_name_H-M   'P 1'
#
loop_
_entity.id
_entity.type
_entity.pdbx_description
1 polymer ?
#
loop_
_entity_poly.entity_id
_entity_poly.type
_entity_poly.pdbx_seq_one_letter_code
_entity_poly.pdbx_strand_id
1 'polypeptide(L)'
;MAFGESLARERWFLLGYMLFLALFVGVSDMLGGYDRYIYGEIFDAIAAGVERDRSVEQIPAMLFFEVGYSWINWAIAHFTVNRYVFIFTFTMLIYLNFYIAFRRHITNYPFAFVVFMGMMFFFSFTYLRQVYGVSLALLSIKPLIERKWWLFAVIMVCVALVHKSGAVFALMFFVPRRRLPIPQVMAVLGVCLVVGLSGATSALYDAYIEVADLEGADNYSSDAGARYAYLVEVLVFAGVILNNYDKIKDTRESNLFLNMALMFCAVLLLFIRSENGGRMAWYFIFGIIITLTNIVENCKYGISVVVKPMLVTLFFGLFMRIVLGWGMLVWPYKSFFTNGHREGDFIYEQFEYDGRYDSDKFYK
;
A
#
# COMPACT_ATOMS: atom_id res chain seq x y z
N MET A 1 28.38 0.40 -18.39
CA MET A 1 27.18 1.11 -17.89
C MET A 1 25.96 0.95 -18.79
N ALA A 2 26.05 1.15 -20.11
CA ALA A 2 24.89 1.04 -21.04
C ALA A 2 24.19 -0.33 -21.06
N PHE A 3 24.89 -1.44 -20.91
CA PHE A 3 24.32 -2.79 -20.95
C PHE A 3 23.44 -3.07 -19.71
N GLY A 4 23.84 -2.59 -18.55
CA GLY A 4 23.05 -2.72 -17.32
C GLY A 4 21.79 -1.84 -17.31
N GLU A 5 21.82 -0.68 -17.96
CA GLU A 5 20.67 0.21 -18.05
C GLU A 5 19.60 -0.31 -19.04
N SER A 6 20.00 -1.02 -20.10
CA SER A 6 19.03 -1.63 -21.02
C SER A 6 18.31 -2.81 -20.38
N LEU A 7 19.03 -3.70 -19.70
CA LEU A 7 18.46 -4.85 -18.98
C LEU A 7 17.48 -4.42 -17.87
N ALA A 8 17.81 -3.33 -17.15
CA ALA A 8 16.98 -2.82 -16.07
C ALA A 8 15.65 -2.22 -16.52
N ARG A 9 15.48 -1.97 -17.81
CA ARG A 9 14.22 -1.51 -18.43
C ARG A 9 13.41 -2.64 -19.08
N GLU A 10 13.96 -3.86 -19.06
CA GLU A 10 13.31 -5.01 -19.63
C GLU A 10 12.17 -5.53 -18.75
N ARG A 11 11.10 -5.97 -19.40
CA ARG A 11 9.91 -6.51 -18.70
C ARG A 11 10.23 -7.77 -17.89
N TRP A 12 11.23 -8.52 -18.31
CA TRP A 12 11.70 -9.70 -17.58
C TRP A 12 12.39 -9.35 -16.26
N PHE A 13 13.14 -8.23 -16.24
CA PHE A 13 13.70 -7.71 -15.01
C PHE A 13 12.59 -7.31 -14.03
N LEU A 14 11.57 -6.58 -14.51
CA LEU A 14 10.41 -6.24 -13.68
C LEU A 14 9.72 -7.48 -13.14
N LEU A 15 9.46 -8.48 -14.02
CA LEU A 15 8.79 -9.72 -13.60
C LEU A 15 9.61 -10.48 -12.56
N GLY A 16 10.91 -10.67 -12.81
CA GLY A 16 11.81 -11.36 -11.88
C GLY A 16 11.87 -10.67 -10.51
N TYR A 17 11.95 -9.34 -10.50
CA TYR A 17 12.01 -8.59 -9.24
C TYR A 17 10.68 -8.66 -8.47
N MET A 18 9.55 -8.46 -9.15
CA MET A 18 8.22 -8.55 -8.51
C MET A 18 7.95 -9.97 -8.00
N LEU A 19 8.36 -10.99 -8.76
CA LEU A 19 8.23 -12.39 -8.33
C LEU A 19 9.12 -12.67 -7.10
N PHE A 20 10.36 -12.17 -7.11
CA PHE A 20 11.25 -12.29 -5.96
C PHE A 20 10.63 -11.67 -4.70
N LEU A 21 10.09 -10.44 -4.79
CA LEU A 21 9.44 -9.80 -3.67
C LEU A 21 8.18 -10.54 -3.23
N ALA A 22 7.36 -11.00 -4.19
CA ALA A 22 6.16 -11.78 -3.90
C ALA A 22 6.48 -13.07 -3.15
N LEU A 23 7.52 -13.78 -3.57
CA LEU A 23 8.00 -14.99 -2.89
C LEU A 23 8.57 -14.63 -1.52
N PHE A 24 9.44 -13.64 -1.43
CA PHE A 24 10.07 -13.24 -0.17
C PHE A 24 9.02 -12.85 0.90
N VAL A 25 8.01 -12.07 0.51
CA VAL A 25 6.92 -11.68 1.42
C VAL A 25 5.94 -12.83 1.63
N GLY A 26 5.56 -13.55 0.57
CA GLY A 26 4.50 -14.56 0.60
C GLY A 26 4.87 -15.81 1.37
N VAL A 27 6.15 -16.25 1.31
CA VAL A 27 6.60 -17.43 2.06
C VAL A 27 7.06 -17.11 3.47
N SER A 28 7.12 -15.82 3.87
CA SER A 28 7.40 -15.49 5.27
C SER A 28 6.30 -16.03 6.18
N ASP A 29 6.67 -16.40 7.39
CA ASP A 29 5.69 -16.85 8.38
C ASP A 29 4.81 -15.71 8.94
N MET A 30 4.00 -15.98 9.96
CA MET A 30 3.08 -14.99 10.54
C MET A 30 3.78 -13.82 11.25
N LEU A 31 5.09 -13.86 11.46
CA LEU A 31 5.85 -12.79 12.08
C LEU A 31 5.91 -11.50 11.24
N GLY A 32 5.24 -11.45 10.11
CA GLY A 32 5.06 -10.24 9.31
C GLY A 32 4.24 -9.12 9.98
N GLY A 33 3.86 -9.26 11.25
CA GLY A 33 3.16 -8.25 12.04
C GLY A 33 1.77 -8.70 12.50
N TYR A 34 1.19 -7.95 13.41
CA TYR A 34 -0.07 -8.25 14.08
C TYR A 34 -1.24 -8.49 13.12
N ASP A 35 -1.45 -7.62 12.16
CA ASP A 35 -2.58 -7.72 11.22
C ASP A 35 -2.51 -9.00 10.39
N ARG A 36 -1.31 -9.40 9.97
CA ARG A 36 -1.12 -10.62 9.19
C ARG A 36 -1.58 -11.86 9.95
N TYR A 37 -1.31 -11.89 11.24
CA TYR A 37 -1.74 -12.93 12.15
C TYR A 37 -3.27 -12.99 12.25
N ILE A 38 -3.91 -11.83 12.48
CA ILE A 38 -5.37 -11.71 12.56
C ILE A 38 -6.03 -12.20 11.25
N TYR A 39 -5.44 -11.89 10.08
CA TYR A 39 -5.94 -12.39 8.81
C TYR A 39 -5.88 -13.92 8.71
N GLY A 40 -4.81 -14.52 9.24
CA GLY A 40 -4.66 -15.97 9.32
C GLY A 40 -5.73 -16.62 10.21
N GLU A 41 -5.98 -16.06 11.39
CA GLU A 41 -6.99 -16.58 12.32
C GLU A 41 -8.41 -16.49 11.76
N ILE A 42 -8.76 -15.36 11.16
CA ILE A 42 -10.07 -15.19 10.53
C ILE A 42 -10.22 -16.16 9.36
N PHE A 43 -9.15 -16.36 8.56
CA PHE A 43 -9.16 -17.35 7.50
C PHE A 43 -9.38 -18.76 8.04
N ASP A 44 -8.70 -19.17 9.11
CA ASP A 44 -8.88 -20.48 9.74
C ASP A 44 -10.32 -20.68 10.21
N ALA A 45 -10.94 -19.65 10.78
CA ALA A 45 -12.34 -19.72 11.21
C ALA A 45 -13.30 -19.89 10.01
N ILE A 46 -13.03 -19.20 8.88
CA ILE A 46 -13.79 -19.38 7.63
C ILE A 46 -13.59 -20.78 7.08
N ALA A 47 -12.33 -21.24 6.99
CA ALA A 47 -11.98 -22.56 6.47
C ALA A 47 -12.63 -23.69 7.28
N ALA A 48 -12.61 -23.60 8.61
CA ALA A 48 -13.31 -24.55 9.47
C ALA A 48 -14.83 -24.56 9.28
N GLY A 49 -15.41 -23.44 8.85
CA GLY A 49 -16.82 -23.36 8.46
C GLY A 49 -17.09 -24.10 7.14
N VAL A 50 -16.22 -23.88 6.15
CA VAL A 50 -16.31 -24.54 4.84
C VAL A 50 -16.13 -26.07 4.98
N GLU A 51 -15.15 -26.53 5.76
CA GLU A 51 -14.94 -27.97 6.01
C GLU A 51 -16.16 -28.66 6.65
N ARG A 52 -16.99 -27.91 7.37
CA ARG A 52 -18.22 -28.42 8.01
C ARG A 52 -19.46 -28.22 7.16
N ASP A 53 -19.30 -27.93 5.87
CA ASP A 53 -20.39 -27.65 4.92
C ASP A 53 -21.39 -26.57 5.40
N ARG A 54 -20.89 -25.59 6.18
CA ARG A 54 -21.73 -24.48 6.62
C ARG A 54 -21.99 -23.50 5.50
N SER A 55 -23.23 -22.99 5.44
CA SER A 55 -23.53 -21.86 4.56
C SER A 55 -22.79 -20.59 5.03
N VAL A 56 -22.56 -19.65 4.11
CA VAL A 56 -21.87 -18.38 4.39
C VAL A 56 -22.44 -17.66 5.61
N GLU A 57 -23.77 -17.65 5.74
CA GLU A 57 -24.51 -17.01 6.84
C GLU A 57 -24.29 -17.67 8.20
N GLN A 58 -23.85 -18.93 8.20
CA GLN A 58 -23.55 -19.71 9.42
C GLN A 58 -22.09 -19.60 9.87
N ILE A 59 -21.27 -18.83 9.16
CA ILE A 59 -19.86 -18.61 9.48
C ILE A 59 -19.70 -17.17 10.00
N PRO A 60 -19.66 -16.95 11.33
CA PRO A 60 -19.58 -15.59 11.91
C PRO A 60 -18.34 -14.81 11.43
N ALA A 61 -17.23 -15.50 11.16
CA ALA A 61 -16.00 -14.90 10.68
C ALA A 61 -16.16 -14.17 9.32
N MET A 62 -17.20 -14.49 8.55
CA MET A 62 -17.51 -13.78 7.29
C MET A 62 -17.96 -12.33 7.50
N LEU A 63 -18.38 -11.98 8.71
CA LEU A 63 -18.83 -10.62 9.07
C LEU A 63 -17.70 -9.75 9.63
N PHE A 64 -16.53 -10.32 9.90
CA PHE A 64 -15.45 -9.60 10.57
C PHE A 64 -14.78 -8.54 9.68
N PHE A 65 -14.65 -8.82 8.38
CA PHE A 65 -14.07 -7.91 7.42
C PHE A 65 -15.10 -7.47 6.37
N GLU A 66 -14.66 -6.61 5.43
CA GLU A 66 -15.49 -6.22 4.29
C GLU A 66 -15.90 -7.43 3.45
N VAL A 67 -17.13 -7.36 2.97
CA VAL A 67 -17.82 -8.47 2.27
C VAL A 67 -16.96 -9.07 1.15
N GLY A 68 -16.36 -8.24 0.28
CA GLY A 68 -15.56 -8.75 -0.84
C GLY A 68 -14.28 -9.46 -0.37
N TYR A 69 -13.63 -8.95 0.68
CA TYR A 69 -12.47 -9.63 1.26
C TYR A 69 -12.88 -10.98 1.85
N SER A 70 -13.94 -11.03 2.63
CA SER A 70 -14.47 -12.28 3.23
C SER A 70 -14.87 -13.31 2.17
N TRP A 71 -15.50 -12.88 1.06
CA TRP A 71 -15.82 -13.77 -0.04
C TRP A 71 -14.58 -14.35 -0.74
N ILE A 72 -13.50 -13.56 -0.87
CA ILE A 72 -12.23 -14.10 -1.41
C ILE A 72 -11.64 -15.14 -0.46
N ASN A 73 -11.67 -14.88 0.86
CA ASN A 73 -11.24 -15.85 1.86
C ASN A 73 -12.04 -17.15 1.76
N TRP A 74 -13.35 -17.04 1.68
CA TRP A 74 -14.26 -18.17 1.53
C TRP A 74 -13.96 -18.96 0.24
N ALA A 75 -13.75 -18.28 -0.88
CA ALA A 75 -13.39 -18.95 -2.14
C ALA A 75 -12.05 -19.68 -2.03
N ILE A 76 -11.03 -19.09 -1.40
CA ILE A 76 -9.73 -19.74 -1.19
C ILE A 76 -9.88 -20.94 -0.26
N ALA A 77 -10.74 -20.87 0.76
CA ALA A 77 -10.97 -21.95 1.72
C ALA A 77 -11.49 -23.25 1.07
N HIS A 78 -12.09 -23.19 -0.12
CA HIS A 78 -12.46 -24.38 -0.89
C HIS A 78 -11.27 -25.11 -1.55
N PHE A 79 -10.12 -24.46 -1.64
CA PHE A 79 -8.90 -25.02 -2.24
C PHE A 79 -7.84 -25.36 -1.20
N THR A 80 -7.82 -24.65 -0.09
CA THR A 80 -6.87 -24.86 1.01
C THR A 80 -7.46 -24.38 2.33
N VAL A 81 -7.17 -25.09 3.39
CA VAL A 81 -7.53 -24.70 4.75
C VAL A 81 -6.33 -24.16 5.54
N ASN A 82 -5.16 -24.10 4.90
CA ASN A 82 -3.93 -23.66 5.51
C ASN A 82 -3.74 -22.14 5.41
N ARG A 83 -3.61 -21.45 6.56
CA ARG A 83 -3.44 -19.99 6.63
C ARG A 83 -2.20 -19.48 5.89
N TYR A 84 -1.12 -20.25 5.84
CA TYR A 84 0.11 -19.84 5.16
C TYR A 84 -0.06 -19.85 3.64
N VAL A 85 -0.75 -20.87 3.12
CA VAL A 85 -1.08 -20.94 1.68
C VAL A 85 -2.05 -19.83 1.29
N PHE A 86 -3.00 -19.51 2.15
CA PHE A 86 -3.90 -18.36 1.96
C PHE A 86 -3.11 -17.04 1.85
N ILE A 87 -2.21 -16.75 2.82
CA ILE A 87 -1.41 -15.53 2.83
C ILE A 87 -0.47 -15.47 1.61
N PHE A 88 0.14 -16.60 1.26
CA PHE A 88 0.94 -16.70 0.05
C PHE A 88 0.13 -16.33 -1.20
N THR A 89 -1.06 -16.93 -1.36
CA THR A 89 -1.96 -16.66 -2.50
C THR A 89 -2.34 -15.18 -2.57
N PHE A 90 -2.72 -14.60 -1.43
CA PHE A 90 -3.07 -13.18 -1.38
C PHE A 90 -1.89 -12.27 -1.72
N THR A 91 -0.70 -12.59 -1.21
CA THR A 91 0.54 -11.85 -1.52
C THR A 91 0.86 -11.92 -3.01
N MET A 92 0.72 -13.08 -3.64
CA MET A 92 0.90 -13.22 -5.09
C MET A 92 -0.06 -12.33 -5.89
N LEU A 93 -1.34 -12.23 -5.47
CA LEU A 93 -2.31 -11.33 -6.10
C LEU A 93 -1.92 -9.85 -5.96
N ILE A 94 -1.44 -9.43 -4.79
CA ILE A 94 -0.94 -8.08 -4.54
C ILE A 94 0.19 -7.72 -5.51
N TYR A 95 1.21 -8.57 -5.58
CA TYR A 95 2.38 -8.31 -6.42
C TYR A 95 2.09 -8.46 -7.93
N LEU A 96 1.12 -9.29 -8.30
CA LEU A 96 0.61 -9.35 -9.67
C LEU A 96 -0.02 -8.01 -10.07
N ASN A 97 -0.85 -7.42 -9.22
CA ASN A 97 -1.46 -6.12 -9.47
C ASN A 97 -0.39 -5.01 -9.58
N PHE A 98 0.60 -5.00 -8.67
CA PHE A 98 1.74 -4.08 -8.78
C PHE A 98 2.53 -4.29 -10.07
N TYR A 99 2.82 -5.54 -10.45
CA TYR A 99 3.48 -5.84 -11.73
C TYR A 99 2.71 -5.25 -12.92
N ILE A 100 1.39 -5.46 -12.97
CA ILE A 100 0.55 -4.92 -14.04
C ILE A 100 0.60 -3.40 -14.08
N ALA A 101 0.53 -2.73 -12.94
CA ALA A 101 0.58 -1.28 -12.84
C ALA A 101 1.96 -0.72 -13.23
N PHE A 102 3.04 -1.28 -12.69
CA PHE A 102 4.42 -0.88 -13.00
C PHE A 102 4.73 -1.06 -14.49
N ARG A 103 4.40 -2.23 -15.06
CA ARG A 103 4.62 -2.53 -16.48
C ARG A 103 3.95 -1.53 -17.41
N ARG A 104 2.82 -0.96 -17.01
CA ARG A 104 2.04 -0.04 -17.85
C ARG A 104 2.54 1.39 -17.82
N HIS A 105 3.07 1.85 -16.70
CA HIS A 105 3.24 3.27 -16.43
C HIS A 105 4.67 3.67 -16.11
N ILE A 106 5.59 2.72 -15.91
CA ILE A 106 6.97 2.97 -15.51
C ILE A 106 7.92 2.44 -16.59
N THR A 107 8.98 3.20 -16.85
CA THR A 107 10.06 2.85 -17.79
C THR A 107 11.39 2.64 -17.08
N ASN A 108 11.62 3.28 -15.95
CA ASN A 108 12.83 3.14 -15.12
C ASN A 108 12.50 2.31 -13.88
N TYR A 109 12.48 1.00 -14.04
CA TYR A 109 12.15 0.08 -12.96
C TYR A 109 13.09 0.17 -11.75
N PRO A 110 14.44 0.24 -11.90
CA PRO A 110 15.33 0.26 -10.74
C PRO A 110 15.07 1.44 -9.82
N PHE A 111 14.87 2.64 -10.36
CA PHE A 111 14.59 3.80 -9.53
C PHE A 111 13.19 3.72 -8.88
N ALA A 112 12.19 3.28 -9.65
CA ALA A 112 10.85 3.07 -9.12
C ALA A 112 10.84 2.05 -7.96
N PHE A 113 11.66 1.00 -8.04
CA PHE A 113 11.82 0.05 -6.94
C PHE A 113 12.47 0.65 -5.70
N VAL A 114 13.45 1.54 -5.85
CA VAL A 114 14.03 2.25 -4.69
C VAL A 114 12.94 3.02 -3.96
N VAL A 115 12.06 3.73 -4.68
CA VAL A 115 10.93 4.45 -4.08
C VAL A 115 9.93 3.47 -3.44
N PHE A 116 9.56 2.40 -4.14
CA PHE A 116 8.64 1.38 -3.66
C PHE A 116 9.15 0.70 -2.37
N MET A 117 10.43 0.32 -2.34
CA MET A 117 11.06 -0.29 -1.17
C MET A 117 11.04 0.63 0.05
N GLY A 118 11.31 1.92 -0.16
CA GLY A 118 11.31 2.91 0.94
C GLY A 118 9.93 3.28 1.47
N MET A 119 8.86 3.08 0.69
CA MET A 119 7.54 3.61 1.03
C MET A 119 6.45 2.56 1.20
N MET A 120 6.50 1.41 0.50
CA MET A 120 5.37 0.48 0.43
C MET A 120 5.73 -0.97 0.78
N PHE A 121 6.96 -1.39 0.50
CA PHE A 121 7.37 -2.79 0.59
C PHE A 121 7.04 -3.43 1.94
N PHE A 122 7.43 -2.81 3.06
CA PHE A 122 7.21 -3.39 4.39
C PHE A 122 5.73 -3.50 4.76
N PHE A 123 4.90 -2.62 4.25
CA PHE A 123 3.46 -2.69 4.50
C PHE A 123 2.80 -3.91 3.86
N SER A 124 3.42 -4.48 2.81
CA SER A 124 2.93 -5.72 2.21
C SER A 124 3.12 -6.96 3.10
N PHE A 125 3.96 -6.89 4.15
CA PHE A 125 4.06 -7.96 5.14
C PHE A 125 2.88 -7.97 6.12
N THR A 126 2.38 -6.82 6.52
CA THR A 126 1.45 -6.68 7.64
C THR A 126 0.03 -6.33 7.19
N TYR A 127 -0.14 -5.33 6.36
CA TYR A 127 -1.44 -4.76 6.00
C TYR A 127 -2.03 -5.39 4.73
N LEU A 128 -2.14 -6.74 4.74
CA LEU A 128 -2.50 -7.55 3.58
C LEU A 128 -3.75 -7.02 2.87
N ARG A 129 -4.83 -6.78 3.60
CA ARG A 129 -6.12 -6.31 3.08
C ARG A 129 -6.03 -4.92 2.48
N GLN A 130 -5.42 -3.97 3.19
CA GLN A 130 -5.29 -2.59 2.70
C GLN A 130 -4.35 -2.50 1.50
N VAL A 131 -3.21 -3.19 1.54
CA VAL A 131 -2.25 -3.21 0.42
C VAL A 131 -2.84 -3.89 -0.81
N TYR A 132 -3.69 -4.92 -0.61
CA TYR A 132 -4.45 -5.50 -1.72
C TYR A 132 -5.42 -4.48 -2.31
N GLY A 133 -6.16 -3.74 -1.48
CA GLY A 133 -7.01 -2.63 -1.93
C GLY A 133 -6.24 -1.57 -2.71
N VAL A 134 -5.07 -1.15 -2.21
CA VAL A 134 -4.16 -0.22 -2.92
C VAL A 134 -3.75 -0.80 -4.28
N SER A 135 -3.26 -2.03 -4.32
CA SER A 135 -2.80 -2.66 -5.56
C SER A 135 -3.93 -2.80 -6.60
N LEU A 136 -5.14 -3.15 -6.15
CA LEU A 136 -6.33 -3.25 -6.99
C LEU A 136 -6.75 -1.88 -7.53
N ALA A 137 -6.72 -0.82 -6.70
CA ALA A 137 -7.04 0.54 -7.12
C ALA A 137 -6.15 1.02 -8.27
N LEU A 138 -4.87 0.61 -8.31
CA LEU A 138 -3.97 0.98 -9.40
C LEU A 138 -4.42 0.44 -10.76
N LEU A 139 -5.16 -0.68 -10.80
CA LEU A 139 -5.69 -1.22 -12.05
C LEU A 139 -6.77 -0.31 -12.66
N SER A 140 -7.39 0.56 -11.86
CA SER A 140 -8.39 1.52 -12.32
C SER A 140 -7.78 2.74 -13.04
N ILE A 141 -6.47 2.96 -12.94
CA ILE A 141 -5.78 4.11 -13.55
C ILE A 141 -5.89 4.07 -15.09
N LYS A 142 -5.69 2.91 -15.70
CA LYS A 142 -5.83 2.76 -17.15
C LYS A 142 -7.25 3.09 -17.63
N PRO A 143 -8.33 2.50 -17.09
CA PRO A 143 -9.69 2.93 -17.39
C PRO A 143 -9.93 4.42 -17.18
N LEU A 144 -9.37 5.00 -16.14
CA LEU A 144 -9.46 6.43 -15.86
C LEU A 144 -8.83 7.27 -16.96
N ILE A 145 -7.63 6.92 -17.46
CA ILE A 145 -6.94 7.59 -18.55
C ILE A 145 -7.72 7.44 -19.86
N GLU A 146 -8.22 6.22 -20.15
CA GLU A 146 -8.98 5.89 -21.37
C GLU A 146 -10.44 6.39 -21.34
N ARG A 147 -10.87 7.06 -20.27
CA ARG A 147 -12.25 7.54 -20.05
C ARG A 147 -13.31 6.44 -20.06
N LYS A 148 -12.93 5.21 -19.67
CA LYS A 148 -13.83 4.08 -19.48
C LYS A 148 -14.44 4.15 -18.07
N TRP A 149 -15.32 5.13 -17.85
CA TRP A 149 -15.83 5.51 -16.52
C TRP A 149 -16.54 4.36 -15.81
N TRP A 150 -17.28 3.56 -16.53
CA TRP A 150 -17.99 2.42 -15.96
C TRP A 150 -17.01 1.37 -15.41
N LEU A 151 -15.90 1.11 -16.14
CA LEU A 151 -14.88 0.16 -15.70
C LEU A 151 -14.11 0.70 -14.50
N PHE A 152 -13.81 2.01 -14.50
CA PHE A 152 -13.27 2.68 -13.32
C PHE A 152 -14.19 2.48 -12.12
N ALA A 153 -15.51 2.75 -12.26
CA ALA A 153 -16.48 2.63 -11.19
C ALA A 153 -16.58 1.18 -10.67
N VAL A 154 -16.63 0.18 -11.56
CA VAL A 154 -16.65 -1.24 -11.18
C VAL A 154 -15.42 -1.60 -10.35
N ILE A 155 -14.20 -1.21 -10.79
CA ILE A 155 -12.99 -1.50 -10.03
C ILE A 155 -13.04 -0.78 -8.68
N MET A 156 -13.53 0.46 -8.60
CA MET A 156 -13.66 1.18 -7.33
C MET A 156 -14.65 0.53 -6.37
N VAL A 157 -15.74 -0.05 -6.88
CA VAL A 157 -16.64 -0.87 -6.05
C VAL A 157 -15.91 -2.10 -5.51
N CYS A 158 -15.15 -2.83 -6.36
CA CYS A 158 -14.35 -3.97 -5.92
C CYS A 158 -13.32 -3.55 -4.84
N VAL A 159 -12.65 -2.41 -5.01
CA VAL A 159 -11.71 -1.87 -4.01
C VAL A 159 -12.41 -1.59 -2.68
N ALA A 160 -13.57 -0.93 -2.70
CA ALA A 160 -14.32 -0.62 -1.49
C ALA A 160 -14.86 -1.87 -0.78
N LEU A 161 -15.24 -2.90 -1.55
CA LEU A 161 -15.66 -4.21 -1.03
C LEU A 161 -14.52 -5.01 -0.39
N VAL A 162 -13.27 -4.73 -0.77
CA VAL A 162 -12.08 -5.35 -0.17
C VAL A 162 -11.58 -4.56 1.04
N HIS A 163 -11.60 -3.23 0.94
CA HIS A 163 -11.19 -2.34 2.02
C HIS A 163 -11.89 -0.98 1.88
N LYS A 164 -12.76 -0.65 2.84
CA LYS A 164 -13.60 0.56 2.81
C LYS A 164 -12.81 1.85 2.58
N SER A 165 -11.63 2.00 3.20
CA SER A 165 -10.79 3.20 3.00
C SER A 165 -10.35 3.39 1.55
N GLY A 166 -10.40 2.34 0.73
CA GLY A 166 -10.07 2.42 -0.70
C GLY A 166 -11.02 3.29 -1.51
N ALA A 167 -12.23 3.56 -0.99
CA ALA A 167 -13.17 4.50 -1.60
C ALA A 167 -12.54 5.90 -1.80
N VAL A 168 -11.56 6.29 -0.99
CA VAL A 168 -10.84 7.56 -1.14
C VAL A 168 -10.19 7.70 -2.53
N PHE A 169 -9.80 6.60 -3.16
CA PHE A 169 -9.20 6.64 -4.50
C PHE A 169 -10.20 7.06 -5.59
N ALA A 170 -11.51 6.95 -5.33
CA ALA A 170 -12.53 7.45 -6.25
C ALA A 170 -12.41 8.97 -6.49
N LEU A 171 -11.79 9.71 -5.57
CA LEU A 171 -11.48 11.13 -5.77
C LEU A 171 -10.63 11.37 -7.02
N MET A 172 -9.87 10.39 -7.51
CA MET A 172 -9.12 10.48 -8.77
C MET A 172 -10.01 10.75 -9.99
N PHE A 173 -11.31 10.43 -9.92
CA PHE A 173 -12.25 10.80 -10.96
C PHE A 173 -12.36 12.31 -11.16
N PHE A 174 -12.29 13.09 -10.08
CA PHE A 174 -12.41 14.54 -10.07
C PHE A 174 -11.06 15.25 -10.25
N VAL A 175 -9.95 14.53 -10.12
CA VAL A 175 -8.61 15.11 -10.21
C VAL A 175 -8.36 15.63 -11.64
N PRO A 176 -7.94 16.90 -11.81
CA PRO A 176 -7.65 17.49 -13.10
C PRO A 176 -6.53 16.75 -13.84
N ARG A 177 -6.67 16.59 -15.17
CA ARG A 177 -5.64 16.00 -16.03
C ARG A 177 -4.82 17.08 -16.75
N ARG A 178 -4.80 18.25 -16.15
CA ARG A 178 -3.98 19.38 -16.58
C ARG A 178 -3.00 19.75 -15.47
N ARG A 179 -1.92 20.35 -15.84
CA ARG A 179 -0.97 20.90 -14.88
C ARG A 179 -1.62 22.07 -14.15
N LEU A 180 -1.61 22.04 -12.83
CA LEU A 180 -2.09 23.14 -12.01
C LEU A 180 -0.98 24.18 -11.85
N PRO A 181 -1.26 25.49 -11.86
CA PRO A 181 -0.28 26.50 -11.50
C PRO A 181 0.27 26.30 -10.07
N ILE A 182 1.57 26.52 -9.88
CA ILE A 182 2.22 26.33 -8.57
C ILE A 182 1.50 27.11 -7.45
N PRO A 183 1.06 28.38 -7.62
CA PRO A 183 0.33 29.07 -6.57
C PRO A 183 -0.97 28.38 -6.17
N GLN A 184 -1.69 27.75 -7.11
CA GLN A 184 -2.89 26.99 -6.80
C GLN A 184 -2.56 25.72 -6.00
N VAL A 185 -1.49 25.01 -6.37
CA VAL A 185 -1.01 23.84 -5.64
C VAL A 185 -0.67 24.23 -4.21
N MET A 186 0.11 25.31 -4.02
CA MET A 186 0.49 25.79 -2.69
C MET A 186 -0.73 26.22 -1.86
N ALA A 187 -1.71 26.89 -2.48
CA ALA A 187 -2.94 27.28 -1.81
C ALA A 187 -3.74 26.04 -1.34
N VAL A 188 -3.88 25.02 -2.21
CA VAL A 188 -4.60 23.77 -1.86
C VAL A 188 -3.88 23.06 -0.71
N LEU A 189 -2.57 22.88 -0.79
CA LEU A 189 -1.80 22.24 0.29
C LEU A 189 -1.87 23.06 1.60
N GLY A 190 -1.81 24.39 1.51
CA GLY A 190 -1.98 25.27 2.67
C GLY A 190 -3.35 25.13 3.33
N VAL A 191 -4.42 25.09 2.55
CA VAL A 191 -5.79 24.82 3.06
C VAL A 191 -5.88 23.45 3.72
N CYS A 192 -5.32 22.40 3.07
CA CYS A 192 -5.29 21.05 3.65
C CYS A 192 -4.56 21.03 5.02
N LEU A 193 -3.44 21.74 5.12
CA LEU A 193 -2.70 21.86 6.37
C LEU A 193 -3.52 22.55 7.47
N VAL A 194 -4.16 23.68 7.15
CA VAL A 194 -4.99 24.42 8.12
C VAL A 194 -6.15 23.56 8.60
N VAL A 195 -6.86 22.89 7.67
CA VAL A 195 -7.96 21.97 7.99
C VAL A 195 -7.48 20.79 8.82
N GLY A 196 -6.34 20.19 8.47
CA GLY A 196 -5.77 19.07 9.23
C GLY A 196 -5.34 19.48 10.64
N LEU A 197 -4.70 20.65 10.79
CA LEU A 197 -4.27 21.18 12.11
C LEU A 197 -5.47 21.56 12.99
N SER A 198 -6.60 21.98 12.42
CA SER A 198 -7.82 22.28 13.17
C SER A 198 -8.47 21.05 13.82
N GLY A 199 -8.08 19.83 13.42
CA GLY A 199 -8.70 18.58 13.85
C GLY A 199 -10.05 18.28 13.20
N ALA A 200 -10.53 19.13 12.29
CA ALA A 200 -11.83 18.95 11.63
C ALA A 200 -11.93 17.62 10.87
N THR A 201 -10.83 17.16 10.25
CA THR A 201 -10.82 15.90 9.50
C THR A 201 -10.99 14.70 10.44
N SER A 202 -10.34 14.70 11.60
CA SER A 202 -10.51 13.65 12.61
C SER A 202 -11.94 13.63 13.14
N ALA A 203 -12.49 14.79 13.49
CA ALA A 203 -13.86 14.90 13.97
C ALA A 203 -14.91 14.44 12.95
N LEU A 204 -14.72 14.75 11.65
CA LEU A 204 -15.60 14.26 10.58
C LEU A 204 -15.48 12.73 10.41
N TYR A 205 -14.30 12.17 10.57
CA TYR A 205 -14.09 10.74 10.51
C TYR A 205 -14.76 10.02 11.68
N ASP A 206 -14.67 10.57 12.91
CA ASP A 206 -15.35 10.06 14.09
C ASP A 206 -16.86 10.04 13.91
N ALA A 207 -17.42 11.17 13.47
CA ALA A 207 -18.85 11.26 13.18
C ALA A 207 -19.29 10.24 12.10
N TYR A 208 -18.44 9.97 11.11
CA TYR A 208 -18.72 8.93 10.10
C TYR A 208 -18.73 7.52 10.71
N ILE A 209 -17.76 7.20 11.58
CA ILE A 209 -17.70 5.89 12.26
C ILE A 209 -18.93 5.68 13.13
N GLU A 210 -19.29 6.70 13.91
CA GLU A 210 -20.45 6.66 14.80
C GLU A 210 -21.76 6.46 14.02
N VAL A 211 -21.98 7.22 12.94
CA VAL A 211 -23.19 7.09 12.09
C VAL A 211 -23.24 5.76 11.34
N ALA A 212 -22.08 5.24 10.93
CA ALA A 212 -22.00 4.01 10.15
C ALA A 212 -21.98 2.73 11.03
N ASP A 213 -22.07 2.89 12.38
CA ASP A 213 -22.03 1.79 13.36
C ASP A 213 -20.88 0.79 13.11
N LEU A 214 -19.69 1.34 12.82
CA LEU A 214 -18.52 0.56 12.49
C LEU A 214 -17.78 0.18 13.78
N GLU A 215 -18.32 -0.78 14.51
CA GLU A 215 -17.61 -1.39 15.64
C GLU A 215 -16.27 -1.99 15.15
N GLY A 216 -15.17 -1.64 15.81
CA GLY A 216 -13.82 -2.13 15.48
C GLY A 216 -13.15 -1.43 14.29
N ALA A 217 -13.71 -0.32 13.79
CA ALA A 217 -13.00 0.52 12.84
C ALA A 217 -11.68 1.00 13.45
N ASP A 218 -10.59 0.86 12.68
CA ASP A 218 -9.29 1.39 13.09
C ASP A 218 -9.45 2.81 13.63
N ASN A 219 -8.92 3.08 14.82
CA ASN A 219 -8.96 4.41 15.44
C ASN A 219 -8.15 5.41 14.61
N TYR A 220 -8.72 5.88 13.50
CA TYR A 220 -8.13 6.98 12.71
C TYR A 220 -8.30 8.34 13.40
N SER A 221 -9.10 8.37 14.45
CA SER A 221 -9.56 9.54 15.18
C SER A 221 -8.75 9.92 16.39
N SER A 222 -7.94 9.00 16.94
CA SER A 222 -7.15 9.34 18.13
C SER A 222 -6.32 10.60 17.85
N ASP A 223 -6.65 11.68 18.56
CA ASP A 223 -5.88 12.94 18.52
C ASP A 223 -4.50 12.70 19.12
N ALA A 224 -3.60 12.18 18.29
CA ALA A 224 -2.22 11.91 18.68
C ALA A 224 -1.34 13.18 18.68
N GLY A 225 -1.94 14.37 18.53
CA GLY A 225 -1.22 15.59 18.25
C GLY A 225 -0.72 15.67 16.80
N ALA A 226 -0.09 16.78 16.43
CA ALA A 226 0.42 16.96 15.07
C ALA A 226 1.59 15.99 14.77
N ARG A 227 1.45 15.16 13.75
CA ARG A 227 2.50 14.26 13.28
C ARG A 227 3.46 15.00 12.35
N TYR A 228 4.48 15.61 12.90
CA TYR A 228 5.49 16.33 12.14
C TYR A 228 6.16 15.50 11.05
N ALA A 229 6.19 14.17 11.19
CA ALA A 229 6.70 13.29 10.15
C ALA A 229 5.94 13.45 8.82
N TYR A 230 4.60 13.58 8.85
CA TYR A 230 3.79 13.82 7.65
C TYR A 230 4.10 15.18 7.02
N LEU A 231 4.29 16.22 7.86
CA LEU A 231 4.69 17.53 7.36
C LEU A 231 6.06 17.48 6.66
N VAL A 232 7.04 16.79 7.27
CA VAL A 232 8.37 16.61 6.68
C VAL A 232 8.28 15.85 5.36
N GLU A 233 7.51 14.76 5.28
CA GLU A 233 7.30 14.01 4.05
C GLU A 233 6.70 14.90 2.95
N VAL A 234 5.68 15.70 3.27
CA VAL A 234 5.07 16.63 2.30
C VAL A 234 6.04 17.69 1.85
N LEU A 235 6.79 18.31 2.77
CA LEU A 235 7.79 19.34 2.41
C LEU A 235 8.86 18.77 1.49
N VAL A 236 9.32 17.55 1.73
CA VAL A 236 10.29 16.88 0.87
C VAL A 236 9.70 16.55 -0.50
N PHE A 237 8.56 15.87 -0.55
CA PHE A 237 7.99 15.44 -1.83
C PHE A 237 7.46 16.61 -2.65
N ALA A 238 6.66 17.49 -2.06
CA ALA A 238 6.19 18.68 -2.74
C ALA A 238 7.35 19.60 -3.14
N GLY A 239 8.36 19.76 -2.27
CA GLY A 239 9.56 20.55 -2.57
C GLY A 239 10.31 20.00 -3.78
N VAL A 240 10.59 18.69 -3.84
CA VAL A 240 11.24 18.06 -5.00
C VAL A 240 10.38 18.19 -6.24
N ILE A 241 9.09 17.92 -6.16
CA ILE A 241 8.16 17.97 -7.30
C ILE A 241 8.07 19.41 -7.85
N LEU A 242 7.82 20.40 -6.98
CA LEU A 242 7.61 21.79 -7.40
C LEU A 242 8.91 22.42 -7.92
N ASN A 243 10.08 22.11 -7.35
CA ASN A 243 11.36 22.57 -7.86
C ASN A 243 11.75 21.96 -9.23
N ASN A 244 11.10 20.86 -9.62
CA ASN A 244 11.34 20.17 -10.90
C ASN A 244 10.07 20.12 -11.75
N TYR A 245 9.14 21.03 -11.53
CA TYR A 245 7.83 21.04 -12.16
C TYR A 245 7.90 21.12 -13.70
N ASP A 246 8.87 21.85 -14.21
CA ASP A 246 9.18 21.99 -15.63
C ASP A 246 9.78 20.73 -16.27
N LYS A 247 10.36 19.81 -15.48
CA LYS A 247 10.93 18.55 -15.94
C LYS A 247 9.86 17.47 -16.18
N ILE A 248 8.68 17.64 -15.59
CA ILE A 248 7.55 16.74 -15.80
C ILE A 248 6.92 17.04 -17.15
N LYS A 249 6.77 16.03 -18.01
CA LYS A 249 6.12 16.21 -19.32
C LYS A 249 4.68 16.69 -19.16
N ASP A 250 4.26 17.66 -19.95
CA ASP A 250 2.89 18.17 -19.93
C ASP A 250 1.98 17.32 -20.84
N THR A 251 1.71 16.09 -20.39
CA THR A 251 0.75 15.17 -21.02
C THR A 251 -0.38 14.86 -20.04
N ARG A 252 -1.53 14.43 -20.56
CA ARG A 252 -2.67 14.06 -19.70
C ARG A 252 -2.31 12.99 -18.67
N GLU A 253 -1.51 12.01 -19.07
CA GLU A 253 -1.08 10.93 -18.20
C GLU A 253 -0.08 11.42 -17.14
N SER A 254 0.95 12.17 -17.55
CA SER A 254 1.92 12.72 -16.60
C SER A 254 1.29 13.68 -15.61
N ASN A 255 0.33 14.50 -16.06
CA ASN A 255 -0.41 15.41 -15.18
C ASN A 255 -1.34 14.67 -14.20
N LEU A 256 -1.92 13.53 -14.61
CA LEU A 256 -2.70 12.68 -13.71
C LEU A 256 -1.82 12.16 -12.57
N PHE A 257 -0.63 11.62 -12.87
CA PHE A 257 0.29 11.12 -11.85
C PHE A 257 0.87 12.25 -11.00
N LEU A 258 1.18 13.40 -11.59
CA LEU A 258 1.59 14.58 -10.84
C LEU A 258 0.52 14.99 -9.82
N ASN A 259 -0.73 15.12 -10.26
CA ASN A 259 -1.81 15.50 -9.37
C ASN A 259 -2.15 14.39 -8.37
N MET A 260 -1.94 13.12 -8.72
CA MET A 260 -2.01 12.00 -7.78
C MET A 260 -0.92 12.09 -6.70
N ALA A 261 0.31 12.50 -7.07
CA ALA A 261 1.38 12.75 -6.09
C ALA A 261 1.03 13.93 -5.17
N LEU A 262 0.43 14.99 -5.70
CA LEU A 262 -0.06 16.11 -4.89
C LEU A 262 -1.24 15.72 -3.99
N MET A 263 -2.11 14.80 -4.43
CA MET A 263 -3.16 14.22 -3.57
C MET A 263 -2.57 13.42 -2.42
N PHE A 264 -1.48 12.66 -2.64
CA PHE A 264 -0.74 12.01 -1.55
C PHE A 264 -0.34 13.04 -0.48
N CYS A 265 0.28 14.15 -0.89
CA CYS A 265 0.66 15.23 0.00
C CYS A 265 -0.55 15.88 0.71
N ALA A 266 -1.63 16.14 -0.03
CA ALA A 266 -2.86 16.74 0.51
C ALA A 266 -3.51 15.85 1.59
N VAL A 267 -3.59 14.55 1.34
CA VAL A 267 -4.15 13.58 2.31
C VAL A 267 -3.30 13.50 3.57
N LEU A 268 -1.97 13.48 3.46
CA LEU A 268 -1.09 13.51 4.64
C LEU A 268 -1.31 14.78 5.48
N LEU A 269 -1.51 15.94 4.83
CA LEU A 269 -1.78 17.19 5.54
C LEU A 269 -3.16 17.22 6.18
N LEU A 270 -4.19 16.72 5.49
CA LEU A 270 -5.55 16.64 6.04
C LEU A 270 -5.61 15.75 7.29
N PHE A 271 -4.85 14.66 7.31
CA PHE A 271 -4.81 13.71 8.42
C PHE A 271 -3.57 13.90 9.33
N ILE A 272 -3.01 15.11 9.38
CA ILE A 272 -1.79 15.38 10.15
C ILE A 272 -1.92 15.13 11.66
N ARG A 273 -3.12 15.17 12.21
CA ARG A 273 -3.42 14.87 13.62
C ARG A 273 -3.93 13.45 13.85
N SER A 274 -4.18 12.68 12.81
CA SER A 274 -4.66 11.30 12.91
C SER A 274 -3.52 10.30 13.04
N GLU A 275 -3.66 9.31 13.90
CA GLU A 275 -2.66 8.25 14.07
C GLU A 275 -2.52 7.39 12.80
N ASN A 276 -3.61 6.98 12.24
CA ASN A 276 -3.67 6.06 11.12
C ASN A 276 -4.08 6.72 9.79
N GLY A 277 -4.48 8.00 9.80
CA GLY A 277 -4.99 8.69 8.62
C GLY A 277 -4.00 8.77 7.46
N GLY A 278 -2.69 8.75 7.74
CA GLY A 278 -1.66 8.66 6.72
C GLY A 278 -1.77 7.42 5.84
N ARG A 279 -2.39 6.32 6.32
CA ARG A 279 -2.64 5.12 5.52
C ARG A 279 -3.57 5.38 4.33
N MET A 280 -4.44 6.39 4.40
CA MET A 280 -5.28 6.78 3.26
C MET A 280 -4.45 7.35 2.11
N ALA A 281 -3.31 7.99 2.40
CA ALA A 281 -2.39 8.48 1.39
C ALA A 281 -1.76 7.35 0.55
N TRP A 282 -1.66 6.12 1.08
CA TRP A 282 -1.09 4.98 0.36
C TRP A 282 -1.78 4.69 -0.98
N TYR A 283 -3.06 4.99 -1.11
CA TYR A 283 -3.77 4.84 -2.38
C TYR A 283 -3.21 5.75 -3.48
N PHE A 284 -2.57 6.86 -3.11
CA PHE A 284 -1.98 7.84 -4.04
C PHE A 284 -0.46 7.72 -4.18
N ILE A 285 0.19 6.78 -3.46
CA ILE A 285 1.66 6.62 -3.42
C ILE A 285 2.27 6.37 -4.80
N PHE A 286 1.52 5.73 -5.69
CA PHE A 286 1.94 5.46 -7.06
C PHE A 286 2.18 6.75 -7.87
N GLY A 287 1.45 7.82 -7.54
CA GLY A 287 1.71 9.16 -8.06
C GLY A 287 3.12 9.65 -7.70
N ILE A 288 3.56 9.45 -6.45
CA ILE A 288 4.93 9.78 -6.02
C ILE A 288 5.95 8.94 -6.79
N ILE A 289 5.75 7.61 -6.87
CA ILE A 289 6.67 6.71 -7.57
C ILE A 289 6.87 7.15 -9.02
N ILE A 290 5.80 7.36 -9.77
CA ILE A 290 5.87 7.72 -11.20
C ILE A 290 6.42 9.15 -11.38
N THR A 291 5.94 10.10 -10.59
CA THR A 291 6.34 11.50 -10.75
C THR A 291 7.83 11.68 -10.47
N LEU A 292 8.36 11.09 -9.40
CA LEU A 292 9.79 11.14 -9.09
C LEU A 292 10.63 10.39 -10.13
N THR A 293 10.14 9.26 -10.64
CA THR A 293 10.79 8.52 -11.71
C THR A 293 10.89 9.37 -12.98
N ASN A 294 9.80 10.05 -13.37
CA ASN A 294 9.78 10.96 -14.51
C ASN A 294 10.72 12.16 -14.33
N ILE A 295 10.81 12.73 -13.14
CA ILE A 295 11.76 13.81 -12.83
C ILE A 295 13.20 13.32 -13.06
N VAL A 296 13.56 12.18 -12.48
CA VAL A 296 14.92 11.62 -12.60
C VAL A 296 15.28 11.29 -14.05
N GLU A 297 14.33 10.79 -14.85
CA GLU A 297 14.57 10.49 -16.27
C GLU A 297 14.71 11.73 -17.15
N ASN A 298 13.96 12.78 -16.86
CA ASN A 298 13.92 14.00 -17.68
C ASN A 298 14.91 15.08 -17.22
N CYS A 299 15.57 14.90 -16.06
CA CYS A 299 16.60 15.83 -15.61
C CYS A 299 17.81 15.82 -16.55
N LYS A 300 18.26 17.00 -16.96
CA LYS A 300 19.53 17.16 -17.69
C LYS A 300 20.70 16.70 -16.83
N TYR A 301 21.78 16.28 -17.49
CA TYR A 301 22.93 15.59 -16.87
C TYR A 301 23.45 16.23 -15.58
N GLY A 302 23.48 17.57 -15.46
CA GLY A 302 23.98 18.27 -14.27
C GLY A 302 23.06 18.16 -13.04
N ILE A 303 21.74 18.18 -13.21
CA ILE A 303 20.74 18.13 -12.12
C ILE A 303 20.49 16.68 -11.70
N SER A 304 20.52 15.75 -12.63
CA SER A 304 20.31 14.32 -12.32
C SER A 304 21.43 13.76 -11.44
N VAL A 305 22.63 14.32 -11.49
CA VAL A 305 23.78 13.95 -10.65
C VAL A 305 23.53 14.27 -9.17
N VAL A 306 22.70 15.27 -8.86
CA VAL A 306 22.38 15.66 -7.48
C VAL A 306 21.04 15.07 -7.02
N VAL A 307 19.99 15.23 -7.82
CA VAL A 307 18.61 14.84 -7.45
C VAL A 307 18.47 13.32 -7.30
N LYS A 308 19.04 12.55 -8.22
CA LYS A 308 18.95 11.08 -8.18
C LYS A 308 19.61 10.48 -6.93
N PRO A 309 20.89 10.76 -6.61
CA PRO A 309 21.49 10.21 -5.39
C PRO A 309 20.82 10.74 -4.12
N MET A 310 20.40 12.00 -4.08
CA MET A 310 19.63 12.54 -2.95
C MET A 310 18.37 11.74 -2.70
N LEU A 311 17.57 11.46 -3.73
CA LEU A 311 16.35 10.67 -3.60
C LEU A 311 16.66 9.20 -3.23
N VAL A 312 17.70 8.60 -3.81
CA VAL A 312 18.12 7.24 -3.45
C VAL A 312 18.51 7.17 -1.97
N THR A 313 19.28 8.16 -1.48
CA THR A 313 19.68 8.24 -0.05
C THR A 313 18.45 8.44 0.84
N LEU A 314 17.51 9.29 0.44
CA LEU A 314 16.25 9.51 1.17
C LEU A 314 15.47 8.21 1.32
N PHE A 315 15.19 7.52 0.21
CA PHE A 315 14.38 6.29 0.25
C PHE A 315 15.11 5.13 0.91
N PHE A 316 16.43 5.06 0.79
CA PHE A 316 17.24 4.14 1.56
C PHE A 316 17.16 4.44 3.07
N GLY A 317 17.21 5.71 3.45
CA GLY A 317 17.01 6.13 4.84
C GLY A 317 15.62 5.77 5.38
N LEU A 318 14.56 5.97 4.59
CA LEU A 318 13.20 5.55 4.94
C LEU A 318 13.09 4.02 5.08
N PHE A 319 13.68 3.28 4.15
CA PHE A 319 13.76 1.82 4.24
C PHE A 319 14.46 1.38 5.52
N MET A 320 15.65 1.92 5.81
CA MET A 320 16.41 1.59 7.01
C MET A 320 15.69 1.99 8.30
N ARG A 321 14.95 3.10 8.30
CA ARG A 321 14.11 3.50 9.45
C ARG A 321 13.09 2.42 9.80
N ILE A 322 12.46 1.82 8.78
CA ILE A 322 11.48 0.74 9.00
C ILE A 322 12.21 -0.54 9.45
N VAL A 323 13.33 -0.88 8.83
CA VAL A 323 14.16 -2.03 9.24
C VAL A 323 14.58 -1.91 10.71
N LEU A 324 14.97 -0.72 11.14
CA LEU A 324 15.37 -0.50 12.55
C LEU A 324 14.19 -0.53 13.52
N GLY A 325 13.01 -0.09 13.08
CA GLY A 325 11.80 -0.12 13.90
C GLY A 325 11.06 -1.47 13.91
N TRP A 326 11.09 -2.17 12.78
CA TRP A 326 10.37 -3.42 12.53
C TRP A 326 11.32 -4.56 12.11
N GLY A 327 12.56 -4.53 12.60
CA GLY A 327 13.62 -5.46 12.18
C GLY A 327 13.27 -6.93 12.36
N MET A 328 12.39 -7.25 13.31
CA MET A 328 11.90 -8.61 13.53
C MET A 328 11.07 -9.17 12.35
N LEU A 329 10.58 -8.34 11.41
CA LEU A 329 9.90 -8.80 10.20
C LEU A 329 10.82 -9.53 9.24
N VAL A 330 12.10 -9.19 9.26
CA VAL A 330 13.09 -9.66 8.29
C VAL A 330 14.34 -10.27 8.92
N TRP A 331 14.57 -10.10 10.24
CA TRP A 331 15.76 -10.60 10.90
C TRP A 331 15.47 -11.25 12.28
N PRO A 332 15.82 -12.54 12.43
CA PRO A 332 16.18 -13.48 11.38
C PRO A 332 14.97 -13.79 10.50
N TYR A 333 15.15 -13.87 9.18
CA TYR A 333 14.07 -14.22 8.26
C TYR A 333 13.59 -15.65 8.53
N LYS A 334 12.29 -15.84 8.62
CA LYS A 334 11.63 -17.09 8.90
C LYS A 334 10.55 -17.34 7.85
N SER A 335 10.47 -18.53 7.33
CA SER A 335 9.48 -18.91 6.33
C SER A 335 8.63 -20.05 6.84
N PHE A 336 7.46 -20.27 6.22
CA PHE A 336 6.61 -21.40 6.57
C PHE A 336 7.19 -22.77 6.13
N PHE A 337 8.31 -22.80 5.42
CA PHE A 337 9.08 -24.02 5.17
C PHE A 337 10.03 -24.37 6.32
N THR A 338 10.29 -23.43 7.21
CA THR A 338 11.15 -23.65 8.38
C THR A 338 10.27 -23.69 9.61
N ASN A 339 10.22 -24.86 10.27
CA ASN A 339 9.57 -24.98 11.57
C ASN A 339 10.47 -24.36 12.64
N GLY A 340 9.87 -23.96 13.71
CA GLY A 340 10.62 -23.57 14.87
C GLY A 340 10.17 -22.26 15.51
N HIS A 341 9.98 -22.36 16.78
CA HIS A 341 9.79 -21.27 17.70
C HIS A 341 11.08 -20.47 17.86
N ARG A 342 10.97 -19.15 18.00
CA ARG A 342 12.09 -18.28 18.39
C ARG A 342 11.94 -17.94 19.86
N GLU A 343 12.88 -18.39 20.65
CA GLU A 343 12.94 -18.04 22.07
C GLU A 343 13.06 -16.51 22.23
N GLY A 344 12.20 -15.92 23.05
CA GLY A 344 12.14 -14.47 23.28
C GLY A 344 11.51 -13.65 22.14
N ASP A 345 10.90 -14.29 21.16
CA ASP A 345 10.12 -13.61 20.12
C ASP A 345 8.71 -13.32 20.65
N PHE A 346 8.52 -12.09 21.18
CA PHE A 346 7.26 -11.75 21.84
C PHE A 346 6.06 -11.71 20.86
N ILE A 347 6.28 -11.44 19.57
CA ILE A 347 5.20 -11.47 18.58
C ILE A 347 4.70 -12.90 18.43
N TYR A 348 5.62 -13.83 18.30
CA TYR A 348 5.32 -15.25 18.24
C TYR A 348 4.62 -15.73 19.50
N GLU A 349 5.18 -15.43 20.68
CA GLU A 349 4.62 -15.83 21.98
C GLU A 349 3.24 -15.22 22.25
N GLN A 350 3.00 -14.00 21.79
CA GLN A 350 1.75 -13.29 22.04
C GLN A 350 0.66 -13.58 21.00
N PHE A 351 1.02 -13.81 19.75
CA PHE A 351 0.05 -13.87 18.65
C PHE A 351 0.02 -15.20 17.90
N GLU A 352 1.09 -15.98 17.88
CA GLU A 352 1.09 -17.28 17.21
C GLU A 352 0.99 -18.42 18.23
N TYR A 353 -0.20 -18.65 18.74
CA TYR A 353 -0.45 -19.61 19.82
C TYR A 353 -1.00 -20.95 19.36
N ASP A 354 -1.18 -21.19 18.07
CA ASP A 354 -1.51 -22.53 17.57
C ASP A 354 -0.24 -23.38 17.46
N GLY A 355 0.12 -24.05 18.55
CA GLY A 355 1.35 -24.85 18.64
C GLY A 355 1.47 -25.97 17.61
N ARG A 356 0.39 -26.34 16.90
CA ARG A 356 0.46 -27.28 15.79
C ARG A 356 1.15 -26.69 14.57
N TYR A 357 0.97 -25.40 14.30
CA TYR A 357 1.71 -24.73 13.26
C TYR A 357 3.21 -24.56 13.55
N ASP A 358 3.63 -24.68 14.81
CA ASP A 358 5.03 -24.70 15.17
C ASP A 358 5.76 -25.93 14.70
N SER A 359 5.15 -27.08 14.92
CA SER A 359 5.72 -28.37 14.55
C SER A 359 5.55 -28.67 13.06
N ASP A 360 4.41 -28.29 12.49
CA ASP A 360 4.09 -28.52 11.08
C ASP A 360 3.23 -27.38 10.51
N LYS A 361 3.80 -26.54 9.68
CA LYS A 361 3.08 -25.43 9.00
C LYS A 361 2.02 -25.93 8.01
N PHE A 362 2.00 -27.19 7.70
CA PHE A 362 1.07 -27.83 6.74
C PHE A 362 0.15 -28.87 7.40
N TYR A 363 0.03 -28.88 8.70
CA TYR A 363 -0.76 -29.90 9.40
C TYR A 363 -2.25 -29.90 9.05
N LYS A 364 -2.76 -28.80 8.45
CA LYS A 364 -4.12 -28.68 7.93
C LYS A 364 -4.16 -28.87 6.42
#